data_4f1fb14619962b3c0041df963f65feaa
#
_entry.id   4f1fb14619962b3c0041df963f65feaa
#
_cell.length_a   1.000
_cell.length_b   1.000
_cell.length_c   1.000
_cell.angle_alpha   90.00
_cell.angle_beta   90.00
_cell.angle_gamma   90.00
#
_symmetry.space_group_name_H-M   'P 1'
#
loop_
_entity.id
_entity.type
_entity.pdbx_description
1 polymer ?
#
loop_
_entity_poly.entity_id
_entity_poly.type
_entity_poly.pdbx_seq_one_letter_code
_entity_poly.pdbx_strand_id
1 'polypeptide(L)'
;MKKSLFLLMLTASLGAYAANHEIKMLDNGKDGSMVFEPGYVNAKVGDTVTFKATNSGHWVQSKALPDGVADFLSEDGKDFTLKLDKEGVYVYTCPPHRMMNMSGVIQVGKPVN
;
A
#
# COMPACT_ATOMS: atom_id res chain seq x y z
N MET A 1 -32.87 34.07 -9.60
CA MET A 1 -33.14 33.75 -8.42
C MET A 1 -32.81 32.40 -8.02
N LYS A 2 -32.98 31.46 -8.63
CA LYS A 2 -32.77 30.18 -8.16
C LYS A 2 -31.43 29.69 -8.37
N LYS A 3 -30.53 30.38 -8.92
CA LYS A 3 -29.23 29.86 -9.21
C LYS A 3 -28.38 29.58 -8.05
N SER A 4 -28.57 30.18 -6.97
CA SER A 4 -27.67 30.02 -5.85
C SER A 4 -27.63 28.64 -5.28
N LEU A 5 -28.54 27.80 -5.64
CA LEU A 5 -28.61 26.50 -5.08
C LEU A 5 -27.44 25.59 -5.43
N PHE A 6 -26.85 25.81 -6.56
CA PHE A 6 -25.81 24.94 -6.96
C PHE A 6 -24.57 24.99 -6.15
N LEU A 7 -24.29 26.07 -5.55
CA LEU A 7 -23.08 26.22 -4.81
C LEU A 7 -22.95 25.25 -3.68
N LEU A 8 -24.03 24.87 -3.11
CA LEU A 8 -23.99 24.00 -1.96
C LEU A 8 -23.52 22.63 -2.25
N MET A 9 -23.71 22.20 -3.48
CA MET A 9 -23.36 20.86 -3.78
C MET A 9 -21.89 20.65 -3.81
N LEU A 10 -21.14 21.64 -4.16
CA LEU A 10 -19.72 21.49 -4.29
C LEU A 10 -19.02 21.20 -3.00
N THR A 11 -19.51 21.74 -1.92
CA THR A 11 -18.81 21.55 -0.67
C THR A 11 -18.96 20.16 -0.11
N ALA A 12 -19.99 19.46 -0.53
CA ALA A 12 -20.24 18.14 0.02
C ALA A 12 -19.26 17.10 -0.44
N SER A 13 -18.54 17.35 -1.52
CA SER A 13 -17.63 16.37 -2.04
C SER A 13 -16.25 16.44 -1.45
N LEU A 14 -16.01 17.37 -0.57
CA LEU A 14 -14.68 17.52 0.01
C LEU A 14 -14.46 16.49 1.11
N GLY A 15 -13.30 15.95 1.16
CA GLY A 15 -12.91 15.14 2.29
C GLY A 15 -13.06 13.65 2.17
N ALA A 16 -13.52 13.18 1.03
CA ALA A 16 -13.70 11.74 0.88
C ALA A 16 -12.74 11.14 -0.12
N TYR A 17 -11.52 11.63 -0.18
CA TYR A 17 -10.58 11.14 -1.15
C TYR A 17 -9.74 10.02 -0.60
N ALA A 18 -9.61 8.95 -1.38
CA ALA A 18 -8.68 7.89 -1.10
C ALA A 18 -7.29 8.32 -1.58
N ALA A 19 -6.28 7.93 -0.86
CA ALA A 19 -4.91 8.22 -1.23
C ALA A 19 -4.27 7.00 -1.87
N ASN A 20 -3.24 7.24 -2.68
CA ASN A 20 -2.41 6.16 -3.19
C ASN A 20 -1.03 6.30 -2.56
N HIS A 21 -0.57 5.24 -1.92
CA HIS A 21 0.74 5.19 -1.30
C HIS A 21 1.68 4.41 -2.19
N GLU A 22 2.90 4.89 -2.34
CA GLU A 22 3.86 4.22 -3.19
C GLU A 22 4.94 3.57 -2.35
N ILE A 23 5.24 2.31 -2.62
CA ILE A 23 6.30 1.56 -1.96
C ILE A 23 7.24 1.06 -3.04
N LYS A 24 8.49 1.47 -2.97
CA LYS A 24 9.49 1.05 -3.96
C LYS A 24 10.16 -0.24 -3.54
N MET A 25 10.43 -1.10 -4.51
CA MET A 25 11.17 -2.33 -4.28
C MET A 25 12.58 -2.09 -4.79
N LEU A 26 13.55 -2.00 -3.89
CA LEU A 26 14.87 -1.51 -4.21
C LEU A 26 15.98 -2.49 -3.89
N ASP A 27 17.01 -2.50 -4.75
CA ASP A 27 18.26 -3.19 -4.44
C ASP A 27 18.98 -2.47 -3.31
N ASN A 28 18.93 -1.14 -3.32
CA ASN A 28 19.60 -0.31 -2.31
C ASN A 28 18.70 0.86 -1.95
N GLY A 29 18.35 0.96 -0.70
CA GLY A 29 17.52 2.04 -0.20
C GLY A 29 18.20 2.73 0.98
N LYS A 30 17.47 3.65 1.60
CA LYS A 30 18.00 4.41 2.73
C LYS A 30 18.36 3.51 3.91
N ASP A 31 17.59 2.46 4.12
CA ASP A 31 17.77 1.61 5.29
C ASP A 31 18.53 0.33 5.01
N GLY A 32 19.11 0.19 3.85
CA GLY A 32 19.90 -0.97 3.54
C GLY A 32 19.67 -1.51 2.15
N SER A 33 20.20 -2.70 1.88
CA SER A 33 20.03 -3.36 0.59
C SER A 33 18.82 -4.28 0.63
N MET A 34 18.22 -4.48 -0.52
CA MET A 34 17.05 -5.34 -0.71
C MET A 34 15.94 -4.96 0.25
N VAL A 35 15.33 -3.81 0.00
CA VAL A 35 14.31 -3.25 0.90
C VAL A 35 13.08 -2.78 0.16
N PHE A 36 11.96 -2.76 0.88
CA PHE A 36 10.78 -2.00 0.50
C PHE A 36 10.94 -0.61 1.12
N GLU A 37 10.71 0.42 0.34
CA GLU A 37 10.88 1.79 0.85
C GLU A 37 9.65 2.62 0.52
N PRO A 38 8.93 3.11 1.52
CA PRO A 38 9.16 2.90 2.95
C PRO A 38 8.78 1.50 3.38
N GLY A 39 9.35 1.06 4.50
CA GLY A 39 9.06 -0.27 5.05
C GLY A 39 7.79 -0.31 5.87
N TYR A 40 7.22 0.83 6.18
CA TYR A 40 5.98 0.92 6.93
C TYR A 40 5.11 2.04 6.36
N VAL A 41 3.84 1.75 6.17
CA VAL A 41 2.86 2.73 5.69
C VAL A 41 1.63 2.65 6.58
N ASN A 42 1.13 3.82 7.01
CA ASN A 42 -0.15 3.90 7.67
C ASN A 42 -1.16 4.47 6.67
N ALA A 43 -2.21 3.74 6.41
CA ALA A 43 -3.20 4.08 5.39
C ALA A 43 -4.61 4.03 5.96
N LYS A 44 -5.57 4.47 5.18
CA LYS A 44 -6.98 4.43 5.54
C LYS A 44 -7.69 3.42 4.69
N VAL A 45 -8.80 2.89 5.19
CA VAL A 45 -9.65 2.01 4.41
C VAL A 45 -10.07 2.74 3.13
N GLY A 46 -9.92 2.08 2.00
CA GLY A 46 -10.22 2.66 0.70
C GLY A 46 -9.01 3.19 -0.05
N ASP A 47 -7.89 3.36 0.64
CA ASP A 47 -6.65 3.76 -0.02
C ASP A 47 -6.10 2.64 -0.88
N THR A 48 -5.16 2.97 -1.73
CA THR A 48 -4.41 1.98 -2.51
C THR A 48 -2.93 2.09 -2.19
N VAL A 49 -2.21 1.01 -2.42
CA VAL A 49 -0.76 0.97 -2.34
C VAL A 49 -0.25 0.43 -3.66
N THR A 50 0.72 1.11 -4.25
CA THR A 50 1.37 0.62 -5.45
C THR A 50 2.81 0.24 -5.11
N PHE A 51 3.13 -1.03 -5.33
CA PHE A 51 4.49 -1.51 -5.17
C PHE A 51 5.19 -1.29 -6.50
N LYS A 52 6.22 -0.45 -6.49
CA LYS A 52 6.92 -0.05 -7.70
C LYS A 52 8.15 -0.91 -7.91
N ALA A 53 8.23 -1.57 -9.05
CA ALA A 53 9.38 -2.38 -9.40
C ALA A 53 10.48 -1.50 -9.96
N THR A 54 11.20 -0.81 -9.09
CA THR A 54 12.25 0.10 -9.51
C THR A 54 13.46 -0.64 -10.06
N ASN A 55 13.71 -1.82 -9.51
CA ASN A 55 14.77 -2.71 -10.01
C ASN A 55 14.14 -4.06 -10.33
N SER A 56 14.70 -4.78 -11.29
CA SER A 56 14.23 -6.13 -11.58
C SER A 56 14.69 -7.07 -10.48
N GLY A 57 14.05 -8.23 -10.39
CA GLY A 57 14.42 -9.22 -9.38
C GLY A 57 13.66 -9.06 -8.08
N HIS A 58 12.62 -8.25 -8.08
CA HIS A 58 11.77 -8.06 -6.91
C HIS A 58 10.32 -8.28 -7.26
N TRP A 59 9.59 -8.92 -6.37
CA TRP A 59 8.13 -8.96 -6.43
C TRP A 59 7.60 -9.07 -5.01
N VAL A 60 6.30 -8.91 -4.84
CA VAL A 60 5.72 -8.85 -3.51
C VAL A 60 4.74 -9.99 -3.31
N GLN A 61 4.80 -10.60 -2.14
CA GLN A 61 3.91 -11.67 -1.74
C GLN A 61 3.35 -11.38 -0.37
N SER A 62 2.06 -11.63 -0.19
CA SER A 62 1.45 -11.47 1.12
C SER A 62 2.00 -12.53 2.08
N LYS A 63 2.19 -12.12 3.35
CA LYS A 63 2.67 -13.02 4.37
C LYS A 63 1.65 -13.18 5.48
N ALA A 64 1.06 -12.08 5.93
CA ALA A 64 -0.01 -12.11 6.92
C ALA A 64 -0.98 -10.99 6.60
N LEU A 65 -2.25 -11.29 6.58
CA LEU A 65 -3.29 -10.36 6.15
C LEU A 65 -4.45 -10.38 7.13
N PRO A 66 -5.26 -9.31 7.15
CA PRO A 66 -6.50 -9.33 7.94
C PRO A 66 -7.43 -10.41 7.41
N ASP A 67 -8.31 -10.89 8.26
CA ASP A 67 -9.30 -11.90 7.87
C ASP A 67 -10.11 -11.42 6.69
N GLY A 68 -10.29 -12.30 5.72
CA GLY A 68 -11.10 -11.99 4.54
C GLY A 68 -10.35 -11.31 3.41
N VAL A 69 -9.10 -10.98 3.61
CA VAL A 69 -8.28 -10.41 2.54
C VAL A 69 -7.57 -11.55 1.81
N ALA A 70 -7.69 -11.56 0.50
CA ALA A 70 -7.10 -12.63 -0.31
C ALA A 70 -5.59 -12.48 -0.42
N ASP A 71 -4.90 -13.62 -0.43
CA ASP A 71 -3.45 -13.62 -0.66
C ASP A 71 -3.13 -13.01 -2.02
N PHE A 72 -1.95 -12.42 -2.11
CA PHE A 72 -1.50 -11.85 -3.38
C PHE A 72 -0.04 -12.21 -3.65
N LEU A 73 0.29 -12.21 -4.93
CA LEU A 73 1.63 -12.48 -5.41
C LEU A 73 1.80 -11.73 -6.72
N SER A 74 2.75 -10.81 -6.78
CA SER A 74 2.97 -10.05 -8.00
C SER A 74 4.02 -10.73 -8.88
N GLU A 75 4.23 -10.16 -10.07
CA GLU A 75 5.19 -10.69 -11.02
C GLU A 75 6.51 -9.95 -10.92
N ASP A 76 7.59 -10.67 -11.20
CA ASP A 76 8.93 -10.09 -11.16
C ASP A 76 9.02 -8.88 -12.08
N GLY A 77 9.54 -7.79 -11.53
CA GLY A 77 9.79 -6.59 -12.30
C GLY A 77 8.57 -5.81 -12.72
N LYS A 78 7.41 -6.14 -12.16
CA LYS A 78 6.18 -5.44 -12.50
C LYS A 78 5.61 -4.73 -11.29
N ASP A 79 5.00 -3.58 -11.54
CA ASP A 79 4.29 -2.85 -10.51
C ASP A 79 3.05 -3.63 -10.09
N PHE A 80 2.66 -3.48 -8.84
CA PHE A 80 1.48 -4.17 -8.33
C PHE A 80 0.70 -3.20 -7.44
N THR A 81 -0.59 -3.05 -7.71
CA THR A 81 -1.44 -2.16 -6.93
C THR A 81 -2.44 -2.97 -6.12
N LEU A 82 -2.50 -2.66 -4.83
CA LEU A 82 -3.38 -3.33 -3.88
C LEU A 82 -4.37 -2.33 -3.31
N LYS A 83 -5.65 -2.67 -3.35
CA LYS A 83 -6.66 -1.85 -2.72
C LYS A 83 -6.85 -2.29 -1.28
N LEU A 84 -6.85 -1.33 -0.36
CA LEU A 84 -6.91 -1.61 1.06
C LEU A 84 -8.34 -1.46 1.56
N ASP A 85 -9.14 -2.52 1.39
CA ASP A 85 -10.55 -2.48 1.73
C ASP A 85 -10.86 -2.85 3.17
N LYS A 86 -9.91 -3.45 3.87
CA LYS A 86 -10.12 -3.90 5.23
C LYS A 86 -9.12 -3.30 6.19
N GLU A 87 -9.60 -2.95 7.37
CA GLU A 87 -8.75 -2.46 8.43
C GLU A 87 -7.90 -3.58 8.99
N GLY A 88 -6.69 -3.26 9.41
CA GLY A 88 -5.80 -4.23 10.03
C GLY A 88 -4.38 -4.10 9.53
N VAL A 89 -3.60 -5.12 9.81
CA VAL A 89 -2.17 -5.15 9.49
C VAL A 89 -1.93 -6.08 8.31
N TYR A 90 -1.24 -5.58 7.31
CA TYR A 90 -0.86 -6.33 6.12
C TYR A 90 0.65 -6.48 6.15
N VAL A 91 1.14 -7.71 6.17
CA VAL A 91 2.58 -8.00 6.15
C VAL A 91 2.91 -8.67 4.84
N TYR A 92 3.98 -8.24 4.20
CA TYR A 92 4.39 -8.76 2.91
C TYR A 92 5.90 -8.95 2.84
N THR A 93 6.34 -9.70 1.86
CA THR A 93 7.75 -10.04 1.69
C THR A 93 8.09 -10.11 0.21
N CYS A 94 9.38 -10.00 -0.10
CA CYS A 94 9.89 -10.25 -1.43
C CYS A 94 10.48 -11.67 -1.43
N PRO A 95 9.86 -12.64 -2.10
CA PRO A 95 10.29 -14.03 -2.01
C PRO A 95 11.77 -14.30 -2.28
N PRO A 96 12.37 -13.76 -3.34
CA PRO A 96 13.78 -14.07 -3.58
C PRO A 96 14.73 -13.48 -2.55
N HIS A 97 14.28 -12.50 -1.76
CA HIS A 97 15.14 -11.87 -0.76
C HIS A 97 14.60 -12.04 0.66
N ARG A 98 13.77 -13.07 0.85
CA ARG A 98 13.18 -13.32 2.17
C ARG A 98 14.24 -13.53 3.23
N MET A 99 15.29 -14.22 2.90
CA MET A 99 16.36 -14.49 3.86
C MET A 99 17.16 -13.25 4.21
N MET A 100 16.98 -12.18 3.47
CA MET A 100 17.60 -10.89 3.75
C MET A 100 16.63 -9.95 4.45
N ASN A 101 15.51 -10.49 4.91
CA ASN A 101 14.47 -9.70 5.59
C ASN A 101 13.83 -8.62 4.74
N MET A 102 13.72 -8.85 3.44
CA MET A 102 13.02 -7.90 2.59
C MET A 102 11.53 -8.04 2.80
N SER A 103 11.01 -7.28 3.75
CA SER A 103 9.62 -7.34 4.20
C SER A 103 9.12 -5.95 4.56
N GLY A 104 7.82 -5.80 4.66
CA GLY A 104 7.24 -4.53 5.07
C GLY A 104 5.86 -4.71 5.67
N VAL A 105 5.31 -3.61 6.16
CA VAL A 105 4.03 -3.60 6.87
C VAL A 105 3.20 -2.42 6.43
N ILE A 106 1.93 -2.67 6.18
CA ILE A 106 0.93 -1.62 5.97
C ILE A 106 -0.08 -1.75 7.11
N GLN A 107 -0.27 -0.65 7.83
CA GLN A 107 -1.29 -0.58 8.87
C GLN A 107 -2.46 0.20 8.29
N VAL A 108 -3.62 -0.43 8.18
CA VAL A 108 -4.82 0.24 7.68
C VAL A 108 -5.72 0.55 8.86
N GLY A 109 -6.01 1.83 9.04
CA GLY A 109 -6.80 2.28 10.16
C GLY A 109 -5.95 2.58 11.37
N LYS A 110 -6.56 2.57 12.54
CA LYS A 110 -5.86 2.89 13.77
C LYS A 110 -5.01 1.72 14.23
N PRO A 111 -3.82 1.98 14.76
CA PRO A 111 -3.01 0.92 15.34
C PRO A 111 -3.75 0.24 16.48
N VAL A 112 -3.54 -1.06 16.62
CA VAL A 112 -4.12 -1.84 17.70
C VAL A 112 -3.14 -1.83 18.86
N ASN A 113 -3.63 -1.50 20.04
CA ASN A 113 -2.80 -1.51 21.23
C ASN A 113 -2.86 -2.84 21.94
#